data_30e69f12691b0e9def545b3b12ccc34a
#
_entry.id   30e69f12691b0e9def545b3b12ccc34a
#
_cell.length_a   1.000
_cell.length_b   1.000
_cell.length_c   1.000
_cell.angle_alpha   90.00
_cell.angle_beta   90.00
_cell.angle_gamma   90.00
#
_symmetry.space_group_name_H-M   'P 1'
#
loop_
_entity.id
_entity.type
_entity.pdbx_description
1 polymer ?
#
loop_
_entity_poly.entity_id
_entity_poly.type
_entity_poly.pdbx_seq_one_letter_code
_entity_poly.pdbx_strand_id
1 'polypeptide(L)'
;MTQPIATSAKRQITYELISGGTGLVLALFMWGHVALVGSILTGERGFDWLASFLEDYYIAQPTILTIFFLFLVHAVFAARKIPAQLAERKRIVELSKGLRNSGRESVPTRTPYSPFRPHLESMLWIWQVRTGMIMLVLGSFHLVLLMMDIFTPLYGTMAGIESVSTLARVQAGLWLPYAILLLCVEFHASVGLY
;
A
#
# COMPACT_ATOMS: atom_id res chain seq x y z
N MET A 1 17.34 -26.92 -23.76
CA MET A 1 16.74 -26.46 -22.47
C MET A 1 17.62 -25.37 -21.92
N THR A 2 17.25 -24.10 -22.16
CA THR A 2 17.95 -22.94 -21.60
C THR A 2 17.56 -22.83 -20.12
N GLN A 3 18.52 -23.00 -19.23
CA GLN A 3 18.31 -22.75 -17.81
C GLN A 3 17.83 -21.31 -17.63
N PRO A 4 16.77 -21.05 -16.84
CA PRO A 4 16.38 -19.69 -16.51
C PRO A 4 17.57 -19.02 -15.84
N ILE A 5 17.97 -17.85 -16.35
CA ILE A 5 19.05 -17.03 -15.80
C ILE A 5 18.68 -16.77 -14.34
N ALA A 6 19.34 -17.47 -13.42
CA ALA A 6 19.21 -17.22 -11.99
C ALA A 6 19.63 -15.76 -11.78
N THR A 7 18.66 -14.90 -11.57
CA THR A 7 18.96 -13.54 -11.09
C THR A 7 19.86 -13.71 -9.88
N SER A 8 21.07 -13.15 -9.93
CA SER A 8 22.04 -13.41 -8.87
C SER A 8 21.36 -13.13 -7.52
N ALA A 9 21.54 -14.00 -6.53
CA ALA A 9 20.96 -13.86 -5.20
C ALA A 9 21.16 -12.45 -4.63
N LYS A 10 22.30 -11.83 -4.96
CA LYS A 10 22.62 -10.43 -4.62
C LYS A 10 21.58 -9.44 -5.19
N ARG A 11 21.18 -9.59 -6.45
CA ARG A 11 20.17 -8.71 -7.08
C ARG A 11 18.80 -8.87 -6.43
N GLN A 12 18.44 -10.09 -6.08
CA GLN A 12 17.17 -10.37 -5.41
C GLN A 12 17.13 -9.73 -4.03
N ILE A 13 18.18 -9.90 -3.22
CA ILE A 13 18.31 -9.26 -1.90
C ILE A 13 18.24 -7.73 -2.04
N THR A 14 18.91 -7.13 -3.02
CA THR A 14 18.84 -5.69 -3.24
C THR A 14 17.40 -5.22 -3.51
N TYR A 15 16.63 -5.95 -4.33
CA TYR A 15 15.23 -5.59 -4.60
C TYR A 15 14.35 -5.75 -3.36
N GLU A 16 14.60 -6.76 -2.53
CA GLU A 16 13.90 -6.95 -1.26
C GLU A 16 14.18 -5.79 -0.31
N LEU A 17 15.45 -5.39 -0.16
CA LEU A 17 15.85 -4.28 0.70
C LEU A 17 15.26 -2.95 0.24
N ILE A 18 15.25 -2.67 -1.07
CA ILE A 18 14.64 -1.44 -1.60
C ILE A 18 13.13 -1.43 -1.33
N SER A 19 12.44 -2.52 -1.66
CA SER A 19 10.99 -2.61 -1.46
C SER A 19 10.60 -2.55 0.02
N GLY A 20 11.29 -3.29 0.89
CA GLY A 20 11.05 -3.29 2.33
C GLY A 20 11.41 -1.94 2.98
N GLY A 21 12.60 -1.40 2.66
CA GLY A 21 13.05 -0.13 3.21
C GLY A 21 12.17 1.05 2.81
N THR A 22 11.77 1.15 1.53
CA THR A 22 10.84 2.19 1.08
C THR A 22 9.46 2.01 1.69
N GLY A 23 8.98 0.77 1.83
CA GLY A 23 7.71 0.47 2.50
C GLY A 23 7.71 0.88 3.97
N LEU A 24 8.80 0.61 4.70
CA LEU A 24 8.96 1.03 6.09
C LEU A 24 8.93 2.56 6.23
N VAL A 25 9.66 3.29 5.38
CA VAL A 25 9.66 4.76 5.41
C VAL A 25 8.26 5.31 5.13
N LEU A 26 7.54 4.75 4.14
CA LEU A 26 6.16 5.13 3.85
C LEU A 26 5.22 4.84 5.02
N ALA A 27 5.37 3.69 5.70
CA ALA A 27 4.57 3.35 6.88
C ALA A 27 4.83 4.34 8.04
N LEU A 28 6.09 4.69 8.29
CA LEU A 28 6.44 5.70 9.31
C LEU A 28 5.89 7.08 8.96
N PHE A 29 5.95 7.47 7.69
CA PHE A 29 5.33 8.73 7.24
C PHE A 29 3.83 8.77 7.53
N MET A 30 3.12 7.65 7.36
CA MET A 30 1.67 7.58 7.61
C MET A 30 1.29 7.97 9.04
N TRP A 31 2.14 7.73 10.04
CA TRP A 31 1.90 8.17 11.41
C TRP A 31 1.86 9.70 11.52
N GLY A 32 2.83 10.39 10.93
CA GLY A 32 2.83 11.85 10.87
C GLY A 32 1.65 12.40 10.05
N HIS A 33 1.32 11.72 8.95
CA HIS A 33 0.19 12.08 8.09
C HIS A 33 -1.15 11.95 8.83
N VAL A 34 -1.35 10.86 9.57
CA VAL A 34 -2.55 10.66 10.40
C VAL A 34 -2.64 11.72 11.49
N ALA A 35 -1.52 12.12 12.09
CA ALA A 35 -1.51 13.21 13.08
C ALA A 35 -1.95 14.54 12.45
N LEU A 36 -1.44 14.88 11.26
CA LEU A 36 -1.86 16.08 10.52
C LEU A 36 -3.34 16.04 10.17
N VAL A 37 -3.80 14.97 9.48
CA VAL A 37 -5.19 14.87 9.04
C VAL A 37 -6.14 14.75 10.26
N GLY A 38 -5.74 14.02 11.29
CA GLY A 38 -6.51 13.86 12.54
C GLY A 38 -6.64 15.15 13.33
N SER A 39 -5.72 16.11 13.17
CA SER A 39 -5.81 17.42 13.85
C SER A 39 -7.06 18.21 13.46
N ILE A 40 -7.70 17.89 12.31
CA ILE A 40 -8.98 18.49 11.90
C ILE A 40 -10.11 18.20 12.91
N LEU A 41 -10.00 17.12 13.69
CA LEU A 41 -10.95 16.79 14.75
C LEU A 41 -10.89 17.77 15.93
N THR A 42 -9.81 18.52 16.06
CA THR A 42 -9.70 19.63 17.04
C THR A 42 -10.28 20.96 16.50
N GLY A 43 -10.81 20.93 15.27
CA GLY A 43 -11.36 22.05 14.53
C GLY A 43 -10.40 22.58 13.46
N GLU A 44 -10.94 23.39 12.56
CA GLU A 44 -10.21 23.96 11.43
C GLU A 44 -8.93 24.70 11.88
N ARG A 45 -9.02 25.48 12.96
CA ARG A 45 -7.85 26.21 13.51
C ARG A 45 -6.72 25.27 13.95
N GLY A 46 -7.02 24.10 14.48
CA GLY A 46 -6.00 23.14 14.90
C GLY A 46 -5.29 22.53 13.70
N PHE A 47 -6.03 22.18 12.66
CA PHE A 47 -5.47 21.69 11.40
C PHE A 47 -4.61 22.77 10.74
N ASP A 48 -5.14 23.99 10.54
CA ASP A 48 -4.45 25.08 9.85
C ASP A 48 -3.19 25.52 10.60
N TRP A 49 -3.21 25.51 11.93
CA TRP A 49 -2.01 25.78 12.72
C TRP A 49 -0.89 24.76 12.43
N LEU A 50 -1.22 23.47 12.40
CA LEU A 50 -0.23 22.43 12.14
C LEU A 50 0.24 22.45 10.68
N ALA A 51 -0.67 22.68 9.74
CA ALA A 51 -0.36 22.83 8.33
C ALA A 51 0.59 24.01 8.08
N SER A 52 0.24 25.20 8.60
CA SER A 52 1.09 26.40 8.52
C SER A 52 2.47 26.17 9.14
N PHE A 53 2.53 25.51 10.30
CA PHE A 53 3.82 25.14 10.90
C PHE A 53 4.68 24.32 9.93
N LEU A 54 4.10 23.30 9.26
CA LEU A 54 4.84 22.47 8.32
C LEU A 54 5.27 23.24 7.06
N GLU A 55 4.47 24.20 6.62
CA GLU A 55 4.77 25.04 5.45
C GLU A 55 5.80 26.12 5.75
N ASP A 56 5.65 26.84 6.86
CA ASP A 56 6.54 27.94 7.28
C ASP A 56 7.97 27.44 7.54
N TYR A 57 8.11 26.21 8.04
CA TYR A 57 9.42 25.58 8.22
C TYR A 57 9.91 24.80 6.98
N TYR A 58 9.23 24.95 5.84
CA TYR A 58 9.57 24.26 4.59
C TYR A 58 9.66 22.73 4.73
N ILE A 59 8.85 22.14 5.62
CA ILE A 59 8.80 20.68 5.82
C ILE A 59 7.85 20.04 4.80
N ALA A 60 6.70 20.68 4.55
CA ALA A 60 5.62 20.11 3.74
C ALA A 60 6.05 19.82 2.30
N GLN A 61 6.61 20.82 1.60
CA GLN A 61 6.91 20.72 0.17
C GLN A 61 7.94 19.63 -0.16
N PRO A 62 9.13 19.58 0.49
CA PRO A 62 10.10 18.51 0.21
C PRO A 62 9.59 17.15 0.67
N THR A 63 8.78 17.07 1.74
CA THR A 63 8.18 15.82 2.19
C THR A 63 7.26 15.24 1.13
N ILE A 64 6.35 16.02 0.56
CA ILE A 64 5.41 15.56 -0.46
C ILE A 64 6.14 15.03 -1.68
N LEU A 65 7.15 15.75 -2.18
CA LEU A 65 7.96 15.29 -3.32
C LEU A 65 8.71 13.99 -3.00
N THR A 66 9.28 13.91 -1.80
CA THR A 66 10.00 12.72 -1.34
C THR A 66 9.07 11.52 -1.23
N ILE A 67 7.90 11.69 -0.63
CA ILE A 67 6.90 10.61 -0.48
C ILE A 67 6.35 10.16 -1.83
N PHE A 68 6.10 11.10 -2.75
CA PHE A 68 5.70 10.77 -4.12
C PHE A 68 6.75 9.87 -4.81
N PHE A 69 8.02 10.26 -4.72
CA PHE A 69 9.11 9.48 -5.29
C PHE A 69 9.26 8.10 -4.63
N LEU A 70 9.24 8.04 -3.29
CA LEU A 70 9.32 6.78 -2.53
C LEU A 70 8.15 5.86 -2.84
N PHE A 71 6.94 6.40 -2.99
CA PHE A 71 5.75 5.64 -3.37
C PHE A 71 5.92 4.98 -4.74
N LEU A 72 6.42 5.71 -5.74
CA LEU A 72 6.69 5.16 -7.07
C LEU A 72 7.78 4.08 -7.03
N VAL A 73 8.88 4.33 -6.33
CA VAL A 73 9.97 3.35 -6.16
C VAL A 73 9.44 2.09 -5.48
N HIS A 74 8.71 2.24 -4.37
CA HIS A 74 8.10 1.11 -3.66
C HIS A 74 7.19 0.31 -4.59
N ALA A 75 6.27 0.96 -5.30
CA ALA A 75 5.33 0.31 -6.20
C ALA A 75 6.04 -0.47 -7.31
N VAL A 76 7.06 0.10 -7.95
CA VAL A 76 7.84 -0.57 -9.01
C VAL A 76 8.57 -1.80 -8.49
N PHE A 77 9.25 -1.68 -7.35
CA PHE A 77 10.03 -2.80 -6.81
C PHE A 77 9.14 -3.90 -6.21
N ALA A 78 8.04 -3.54 -5.56
CA ALA A 78 7.03 -4.49 -5.08
C ALA A 78 6.32 -5.23 -6.23
N ALA A 79 5.90 -4.51 -7.28
CA ALA A 79 5.22 -5.09 -8.43
C ALA A 79 6.06 -6.13 -9.18
N ARG A 80 7.38 -6.00 -9.20
CA ARG A 80 8.30 -6.97 -9.86
C ARG A 80 8.22 -8.39 -9.30
N LYS A 81 7.82 -8.55 -8.03
CA LYS A 81 7.71 -9.84 -7.36
C LYS A 81 6.42 -10.57 -7.71
N ILE A 82 5.37 -9.82 -8.03
CA ILE A 82 4.00 -10.35 -8.20
C ILE A 82 3.92 -11.47 -9.24
N PRO A 83 4.47 -11.35 -10.47
CA PRO A 83 4.36 -12.41 -11.47
C PRO A 83 4.98 -13.74 -11.02
N ALA A 84 6.17 -13.69 -10.41
CA ALA A 84 6.87 -14.89 -9.93
C ALA A 84 6.11 -15.59 -8.80
N GLN A 85 5.63 -14.80 -7.83
CA GLN A 85 4.87 -15.31 -6.68
C GLN A 85 3.50 -15.88 -7.11
N LEU A 86 2.83 -15.25 -8.08
CA LEU A 86 1.59 -15.80 -8.65
C LEU A 86 1.81 -17.11 -9.40
N ALA A 87 2.90 -17.22 -10.16
CA ALA A 87 3.27 -18.45 -10.86
C ALA A 87 3.56 -19.59 -9.88
N GLU A 88 4.35 -19.33 -8.85
CA GLU A 88 4.66 -20.31 -7.81
C GLU A 88 3.40 -20.76 -7.06
N ARG A 89 2.53 -19.81 -6.71
CA ARG A 89 1.25 -20.14 -6.09
C ARG A 89 0.37 -21.01 -6.96
N LYS A 90 0.25 -20.71 -8.25
CA LYS A 90 -0.51 -21.57 -9.19
C LYS A 90 0.04 -22.97 -9.18
N ARG A 91 1.36 -23.13 -9.25
CA ARG A 91 2.05 -24.41 -9.20
C ARG A 91 1.75 -25.19 -7.91
N ILE A 92 1.82 -24.54 -6.75
CA ILE A 92 1.50 -25.18 -5.46
C ILE A 92 0.03 -25.63 -5.42
N VAL A 93 -0.91 -24.82 -5.91
CA VAL A 93 -2.33 -25.17 -5.97
C VAL A 93 -2.56 -26.37 -6.90
N GLU A 94 -1.90 -26.42 -8.05
CA GLU A 94 -2.01 -27.56 -8.99
C GLU A 94 -1.44 -28.84 -8.39
N LEU A 95 -0.27 -28.78 -7.76
CA LEU A 95 0.32 -29.91 -7.05
C LEU A 95 -0.59 -30.41 -5.93
N SER A 96 -1.16 -29.50 -5.14
CA SER A 96 -2.08 -29.86 -4.06
C SER A 96 -3.35 -30.54 -4.56
N LYS A 97 -3.90 -30.10 -5.71
CA LYS A 97 -5.04 -30.75 -6.36
C LYS A 97 -4.66 -32.14 -6.85
N GLY A 98 -3.49 -32.27 -7.47
CA GLY A 98 -2.97 -33.57 -7.94
C GLY A 98 -2.82 -34.59 -6.80
N LEU A 99 -2.21 -34.18 -5.69
CA LEU A 99 -2.05 -35.03 -4.49
C LEU A 99 -3.39 -35.41 -3.87
N ARG A 100 -4.35 -34.49 -3.84
CA ARG A 100 -5.70 -34.80 -3.34
C ARG A 100 -6.42 -35.83 -4.21
N ASN A 101 -6.26 -35.74 -5.51
CA ASN A 101 -6.89 -36.69 -6.43
C ASN A 101 -6.24 -38.06 -6.37
N SER A 102 -4.91 -38.14 -6.30
CA SER A 102 -4.19 -39.42 -6.15
C SER A 102 -4.44 -40.10 -4.78
N GLY A 103 -4.55 -39.32 -3.70
CA GLY A 103 -4.84 -39.83 -2.36
C GLY A 103 -6.28 -40.33 -2.19
N ARG A 104 -7.20 -39.94 -3.07
CA ARG A 104 -8.60 -40.39 -3.04
C ARG A 104 -8.77 -41.82 -3.52
N GLU A 105 -7.83 -42.33 -4.33
CA GLU A 105 -7.86 -43.70 -4.84
C GLU A 105 -7.25 -44.76 -3.88
N SER A 106 -6.50 -44.35 -2.86
CA SER A 106 -5.67 -45.27 -2.10
C SER A 106 -5.86 -45.35 -0.59
N VAL A 107 -6.74 -44.52 0.04
CA VAL A 107 -6.89 -44.54 1.51
C VAL A 107 -8.36 -44.50 1.93
N PRO A 108 -8.88 -45.49 2.71
CA PRO A 108 -10.19 -45.39 3.34
C PRO A 108 -10.14 -44.29 4.41
N THR A 109 -10.87 -43.23 4.14
CA THR A 109 -10.92 -42.02 4.96
C THR A 109 -11.50 -42.25 6.34
N ARG A 110 -10.67 -42.18 7.37
CA ARG A 110 -11.09 -42.03 8.76
C ARG A 110 -10.41 -40.85 9.48
N THR A 111 -9.96 -39.83 8.78
CA THR A 111 -9.49 -38.63 9.44
C THR A 111 -10.23 -37.41 8.93
N PRO A 112 -10.85 -36.61 9.83
CA PRO A 112 -11.52 -35.33 9.47
C PRO A 112 -10.49 -34.22 9.15
N TYR A 113 -9.35 -34.59 8.59
CA TYR A 113 -8.37 -33.59 8.11
C TYR A 113 -8.82 -33.11 6.74
N SER A 114 -9.39 -31.91 6.72
CA SER A 114 -9.47 -31.12 5.49
C SER A 114 -8.03 -30.62 5.20
N PRO A 115 -7.29 -31.25 4.27
CA PRO A 115 -5.84 -31.06 4.21
C PRO A 115 -5.41 -29.71 3.61
N PHE A 116 -6.32 -28.86 3.16
CA PHE A 116 -5.93 -27.65 2.44
C PHE A 116 -6.84 -26.47 2.79
N ARG A 117 -6.76 -25.99 4.04
CA ARG A 117 -7.06 -24.59 4.29
C ARG A 117 -5.91 -23.77 3.70
N PRO A 118 -6.20 -22.70 2.93
CA PRO A 118 -5.15 -21.80 2.49
C PRO A 118 -4.38 -21.33 3.72
N HIS A 119 -3.06 -21.47 3.70
CA HIS A 119 -2.22 -21.02 4.79
C HIS A 119 -2.46 -19.52 5.01
N LEU A 120 -2.54 -19.07 6.26
CA LEU A 120 -2.84 -17.68 6.62
C LEU A 120 -1.93 -16.72 5.87
N GLU A 121 -0.63 -16.99 5.84
CA GLU A 121 0.37 -16.17 5.13
C GLU A 121 0.05 -16.02 3.63
N SER A 122 -0.39 -17.09 2.97
CA SER A 122 -0.78 -17.04 1.56
C SER A 122 -2.02 -16.17 1.34
N MET A 123 -2.96 -16.16 2.29
CA MET A 123 -4.13 -15.28 2.23
C MET A 123 -3.72 -13.82 2.47
N LEU A 124 -2.94 -13.57 3.51
CA LEU A 124 -2.44 -12.23 3.84
C LEU A 124 -1.66 -11.63 2.68
N TRP A 125 -0.78 -12.40 2.05
CA TRP A 125 -0.06 -11.95 0.87
C TRP A 125 -0.98 -11.51 -0.28
N ILE A 126 -2.06 -12.26 -0.55
CA ILE A 126 -3.02 -11.88 -1.62
C ILE A 126 -3.70 -10.57 -1.29
N TRP A 127 -4.15 -10.42 -0.05
CA TRP A 127 -4.79 -9.20 0.39
C TRP A 127 -3.82 -8.01 0.35
N GLN A 128 -2.55 -8.23 0.72
CA GLN A 128 -1.50 -7.24 0.58
C GLN A 128 -1.32 -6.78 -0.87
N VAL A 129 -1.27 -7.72 -1.83
CA VAL A 129 -1.19 -7.38 -3.25
C VAL A 129 -2.43 -6.62 -3.73
N ARG A 130 -3.63 -7.06 -3.34
CA ARG A 130 -4.89 -6.40 -3.73
C ARG A 130 -4.99 -4.98 -3.17
N THR A 131 -4.71 -4.81 -1.89
CA THR A 131 -4.72 -3.49 -1.26
C THR A 131 -3.64 -2.59 -1.84
N GLY A 132 -2.44 -3.12 -2.13
CA GLY A 132 -1.40 -2.39 -2.84
C GLY A 132 -1.82 -1.90 -4.23
N MET A 133 -2.57 -2.70 -5.00
CA MET A 133 -3.11 -2.28 -6.29
C MET A 133 -4.17 -1.17 -6.15
N ILE A 134 -5.05 -1.27 -5.16
CA ILE A 134 -6.02 -0.21 -4.85
C ILE A 134 -5.29 1.07 -4.45
N MET A 135 -4.28 0.95 -3.57
CA MET A 135 -3.45 2.09 -3.14
C MET A 135 -2.70 2.72 -4.31
N LEU A 136 -2.22 1.93 -5.28
CA LEU A 136 -1.56 2.47 -6.46
C LEU A 136 -2.48 3.41 -7.24
N VAL A 137 -3.75 3.07 -7.39
CA VAL A 137 -4.74 3.89 -8.10
C VAL A 137 -5.19 5.07 -7.23
N LEU A 138 -5.76 4.78 -6.05
CA LEU A 138 -6.34 5.81 -5.19
C LEU A 138 -5.27 6.71 -4.53
N GLY A 139 -4.13 6.14 -4.18
CA GLY A 139 -3.00 6.88 -3.63
C GLY A 139 -2.38 7.82 -4.67
N SER A 140 -2.19 7.36 -5.90
CA SER A 140 -1.71 8.24 -6.99
C SER A 140 -2.70 9.38 -7.24
N PHE A 141 -4.00 9.08 -7.28
CA PHE A 141 -5.04 10.10 -7.41
C PHE A 141 -5.00 11.12 -6.27
N HIS A 142 -4.91 10.65 -5.02
CA HIS A 142 -4.78 11.50 -3.85
C HIS A 142 -3.54 12.40 -3.91
N LEU A 143 -2.38 11.85 -4.27
CA LEU A 143 -1.13 12.60 -4.40
C LEU A 143 -1.21 13.67 -5.50
N VAL A 144 -1.81 13.35 -6.64
CA VAL A 144 -2.01 14.33 -7.73
C VAL A 144 -2.92 15.47 -7.29
N LEU A 145 -4.05 15.16 -6.64
CA LEU A 145 -4.95 16.20 -6.12
C LEU A 145 -4.26 17.10 -5.10
N LEU A 146 -3.48 16.50 -4.20
CA LEU A 146 -2.73 17.25 -3.20
C LEU A 146 -1.66 18.16 -3.85
N MET A 147 -0.93 17.64 -4.83
CA MET A 147 0.03 18.45 -5.59
C MET A 147 -0.65 19.61 -6.32
N MET A 148 -1.83 19.40 -6.87
CA MET A 148 -2.59 20.49 -7.51
C MET A 148 -3.00 21.55 -6.49
N ASP A 149 -3.47 21.18 -5.31
CA ASP A 149 -3.82 22.15 -4.25
C ASP A 149 -2.62 22.93 -3.72
N ILE A 150 -1.44 22.32 -3.68
CA ILE A 150 -0.21 23.01 -3.21
C ILE A 150 0.25 24.08 -4.20
N PHE A 151 0.13 23.82 -5.49
CA PHE A 151 0.60 24.75 -6.53
C PHE A 151 -0.51 25.65 -7.07
N THR A 152 -1.76 25.24 -6.95
CA THR A 152 -2.93 25.98 -7.44
C THR A 152 -4.11 25.77 -6.49
N PRO A 153 -4.90 26.80 -6.15
CA PRO A 153 -6.04 26.65 -5.25
C PRO A 153 -7.21 25.91 -5.94
N LEU A 154 -7.08 24.59 -6.11
CA LEU A 154 -8.10 23.78 -6.77
C LEU A 154 -9.37 23.65 -5.91
N TYR A 155 -9.19 23.39 -4.62
CA TYR A 155 -10.27 23.25 -3.63
C TYR A 155 -10.19 24.27 -2.49
N GLY A 156 -9.03 24.88 -2.29
CA GLY A 156 -8.78 25.86 -1.25
C GLY A 156 -9.03 27.31 -1.66
N THR A 157 -8.77 28.22 -0.75
CA THR A 157 -8.79 29.66 -0.99
C THR A 157 -7.42 30.19 -1.41
N MET A 158 -6.36 29.51 -0.99
CA MET A 158 -4.97 29.77 -1.33
C MET A 158 -4.27 28.48 -1.77
N ALA A 159 -3.12 28.65 -2.43
CA ALA A 159 -2.26 27.50 -2.71
C ALA A 159 -1.58 27.05 -1.39
N GLY A 160 -1.70 25.78 -1.06
CA GLY A 160 -1.15 25.22 0.18
C GLY A 160 -2.03 24.12 0.82
N ILE A 161 -1.69 23.78 2.06
CA ILE A 161 -2.44 22.80 2.85
C ILE A 161 -3.40 23.55 3.78
N GLU A 162 -4.69 23.50 3.46
CA GLU A 162 -5.75 24.19 4.19
C GLU A 162 -6.85 23.22 4.66
N SER A 163 -7.46 23.52 5.81
CA SER A 163 -8.68 22.83 6.28
C SER A 163 -9.83 22.98 5.27
N VAL A 164 -9.99 24.16 4.69
CA VAL A 164 -11.01 24.47 3.68
C VAL A 164 -10.89 23.53 2.47
N SER A 165 -9.68 23.36 1.93
CA SER A 165 -9.45 22.45 0.79
C SER A 165 -9.73 21.01 1.14
N THR A 166 -9.38 20.57 2.36
CA THR A 166 -9.65 19.24 2.87
C THR A 166 -11.14 18.98 3.00
N LEU A 167 -11.89 19.90 3.61
CA LEU A 167 -13.35 19.82 3.77
C LEU A 167 -14.06 19.86 2.40
N ALA A 168 -13.63 20.73 1.49
CA ALA A 168 -14.21 20.81 0.15
C ALA A 168 -14.05 19.51 -0.63
N ARG A 169 -12.90 18.83 -0.55
CA ARG A 169 -12.71 17.49 -1.15
C ARG A 169 -13.67 16.46 -0.54
N VAL A 170 -13.86 16.46 0.77
CA VAL A 170 -14.80 15.57 1.44
C VAL A 170 -16.23 15.83 0.96
N GLN A 171 -16.66 17.11 0.87
CA GLN A 171 -17.97 17.52 0.40
C GLN A 171 -18.19 17.21 -1.08
N ALA A 172 -17.13 17.24 -1.90
CA ALA A 172 -17.16 16.83 -3.30
C ALA A 172 -17.32 15.30 -3.50
N GLY A 173 -17.51 14.54 -2.41
CA GLY A 173 -17.74 13.08 -2.47
C GLY A 173 -16.48 12.25 -2.39
N LEU A 174 -15.29 12.84 -2.23
CA LEU A 174 -14.02 12.12 -2.13
C LEU A 174 -13.83 11.40 -0.78
N TRP A 175 -14.75 11.57 0.17
CA TRP A 175 -14.73 10.85 1.43
C TRP A 175 -14.73 9.32 1.25
N LEU A 176 -15.48 8.80 0.25
CA LEU A 176 -15.54 7.36 -0.01
C LEU A 176 -14.21 6.78 -0.50
N PRO A 177 -13.58 7.31 -1.57
CA PRO A 177 -12.24 6.86 -1.97
C PRO A 177 -11.20 7.06 -0.87
N TYR A 178 -11.29 8.10 -0.03
CA TYR A 178 -10.37 8.29 1.09
C TYR A 178 -10.58 7.26 2.20
N ALA A 179 -11.82 6.88 2.51
CA ALA A 179 -12.10 5.81 3.47
C ALA A 179 -11.56 4.45 2.97
N ILE A 180 -11.75 4.14 1.68
CA ILE A 180 -11.19 2.93 1.07
C ILE A 180 -9.66 2.96 1.11
N LEU A 181 -9.06 4.10 0.77
CA LEU A 181 -7.61 4.28 0.80
C LEU A 181 -7.05 4.07 2.22
N LEU A 182 -7.68 4.65 3.23
CA LEU A 182 -7.30 4.49 4.64
C LEU A 182 -7.30 3.01 5.04
N LEU A 183 -8.39 2.29 4.78
CA LEU A 183 -8.49 0.86 5.11
C LEU A 183 -7.44 0.03 4.37
N CYS A 184 -7.16 0.36 3.10
CA CYS A 184 -6.13 -0.31 2.33
C CYS A 184 -4.72 -0.03 2.87
N VAL A 185 -4.43 1.20 3.28
CA VAL A 185 -3.13 1.58 3.87
C VAL A 185 -2.90 0.84 5.17
N GLU A 186 -3.87 0.87 6.08
CA GLU A 186 -3.78 0.20 7.39
C GLU A 186 -3.54 -1.30 7.23
N PHE A 187 -4.33 -1.95 6.36
CA PHE A 187 -4.18 -3.37 6.12
C PHE A 187 -2.85 -3.71 5.43
N HIS A 188 -2.50 -2.97 4.37
CA HIS A 188 -1.29 -3.20 3.59
C HIS A 188 -0.02 -3.01 4.43
N ALA A 189 0.04 -1.93 5.21
CA ALA A 189 1.17 -1.65 6.08
C ALA A 189 1.30 -2.70 7.21
N SER A 190 0.18 -3.06 7.86
CA SER A 190 0.18 -4.06 8.93
C SER A 190 0.68 -5.43 8.45
N VAL A 191 0.21 -5.89 7.28
CA VAL A 191 0.68 -7.15 6.69
C VAL A 191 2.12 -7.04 6.19
N GLY A 192 2.51 -5.87 5.69
CA GLY A 192 3.87 -5.64 5.19
C GLY A 192 4.94 -5.60 6.29
N LEU A 193 4.54 -5.29 7.53
CA LEU A 193 5.42 -5.27 8.71
C LEU A 193 5.44 -6.61 9.46
N TYR A 194 4.47 -7.49 9.20
CA TYR A 194 4.39 -8.85 9.73
C TYR A 194 5.37 -9.77 8.99
#